data_1f44ad995043d68093add51672932542
#
_entry.id   1f44ad995043d68093add51672932542
#
_cell.length_a   1.000
_cell.length_b   1.000
_cell.length_c   1.000
_cell.angle_alpha   90.00
_cell.angle_beta   90.00
_cell.angle_gamma   90.00
#
_symmetry.space_group_name_H-M   'P 1'
#
loop_
_entity.id
_entity.type
_entity.pdbx_description
1 polymer ?
#
loop_
_entity_poly.entity_id
_entity_poly.type
_entity_poly.pdbx_seq_one_letter_code
_entity_poly.pdbx_strand_id
1 'polypeptide(L)'
;MKLVMRQNTSFWALLLAVAVLLSACSSDDTNTTSATSDDSSEIRMDASVWQVMEGTRATTFDDAEALQTAGFKCVVYNDNETTEYITPVNVDWDGDSWEFEGGKRYWPTSGSLDFFAYSPQTLPGNISTLTYATARNPQFTCADLPIVLTPADATKEFIWALTTGQDKAGQGVSGVTMTFKHPFARIRFKLSAASGNKVTVNSITIPDIYRDGTCTLTGTGNTAVSTWSSLSDGSSDLVVSGTPATNDDTFYLVIPNNYGSKTLTVNATWSDWGTATKDVSADVSINWEAGNSYTYTLTLSKEGLVVDVNKYTEQW
;
A
#
# COMPACT_ATOMS: atom_id res chain seq x y z
N MET A 1 -3.01 -59.44 -22.83
CA MET A 1 -3.52 -60.34 -21.77
C MET A 1 -4.28 -59.46 -20.76
N LYS A 2 -5.63 -59.64 -20.81
CA LYS A 2 -6.69 -59.39 -19.81
C LYS A 2 -6.49 -58.21 -18.83
N LEU A 3 -7.20 -57.08 -18.97
CA LEU A 3 -8.61 -56.80 -18.66
C LEU A 3 -9.01 -57.22 -17.24
N VAL A 4 -9.36 -56.27 -16.38
CA VAL A 4 -10.58 -56.29 -15.59
C VAL A 4 -10.95 -54.86 -15.12
N MET A 5 -12.08 -54.38 -15.66
CA MET A 5 -12.93 -53.33 -15.10
C MET A 5 -13.54 -53.75 -13.76
N ARG A 6 -13.80 -52.81 -12.88
CA ARG A 6 -15.00 -52.84 -12.02
C ARG A 6 -15.53 -51.46 -11.75
N GLN A 7 -16.64 -51.18 -12.40
CA GLN A 7 -17.65 -50.21 -11.94
C GLN A 7 -18.36 -50.80 -10.71
N ASN A 8 -18.79 -49.90 -9.82
CA ASN A 8 -20.03 -50.14 -9.11
C ASN A 8 -20.74 -48.83 -8.80
N THR A 9 -21.86 -48.72 -9.45
CA THR A 9 -22.98 -47.80 -9.23
C THR A 9 -23.85 -48.28 -8.08
N SER A 10 -24.48 -47.35 -7.33
CA SER A 10 -25.85 -47.45 -6.77
C SER A 10 -26.06 -46.18 -5.92
N PHE A 11 -26.82 -45.17 -6.34
CA PHE A 11 -28.27 -45.05 -6.31
C PHE A 11 -28.87 -45.48 -4.96
N TRP A 12 -29.42 -44.51 -4.19
CA TRP A 12 -30.84 -44.50 -3.79
C TRP A 12 -31.18 -43.15 -3.13
N ALA A 13 -32.16 -42.50 -3.72
CA ALA A 13 -32.92 -41.39 -3.15
C ALA A 13 -33.93 -41.93 -2.14
N LEU A 14 -34.25 -41.15 -1.11
CA LEU A 14 -35.55 -41.22 -0.48
C LEU A 14 -36.03 -39.87 0.02
N LEU A 15 -37.20 -39.55 -0.40
CA LEU A 15 -38.06 -38.40 -0.14
C LEU A 15 -38.81 -38.52 1.22
N LEU A 16 -39.27 -37.35 1.69
CA LEU A 16 -40.49 -37.07 2.48
C LEU A 16 -40.44 -37.29 4.02
N ALA A 17 -40.67 -36.21 4.78
CA ALA A 17 -41.99 -35.99 5.36
C ALA A 17 -42.08 -34.60 6.04
N VAL A 18 -43.10 -33.86 5.63
CA VAL A 18 -43.65 -32.64 6.24
C VAL A 18 -44.36 -33.02 7.56
N ALA A 19 -44.14 -32.26 8.60
CA ALA A 19 -45.08 -32.21 9.73
C ALA A 19 -45.11 -30.74 10.28
N VAL A 20 -46.19 -30.09 9.94
CA VAL A 20 -46.66 -28.85 10.56
C VAL A 20 -47.29 -29.22 11.88
N LEU A 21 -46.87 -28.62 12.99
CA LEU A 21 -47.66 -28.53 14.20
C LEU A 21 -47.59 -27.10 14.74
N LEU A 22 -48.70 -26.39 14.52
CA LEU A 22 -49.10 -25.22 15.26
C LEU A 22 -49.54 -25.65 16.66
N SER A 23 -48.95 -25.10 17.70
CA SER A 23 -49.60 -24.98 18.98
C SER A 23 -49.21 -23.66 19.63
N ALA A 24 -50.19 -22.79 19.70
CA ALA A 24 -50.16 -21.62 20.54
C ALA A 24 -50.37 -22.09 22.02
N CYS A 25 -49.57 -21.57 22.92
CA CYS A 25 -49.96 -21.33 24.27
C CYS A 25 -49.11 -20.23 24.91
N SER A 26 -49.83 -19.25 25.38
CA SER A 26 -49.36 -18.15 26.22
C SER A 26 -48.90 -18.68 27.58
N SER A 27 -47.79 -18.21 28.08
CA SER A 27 -47.60 -17.94 29.51
C SER A 27 -46.47 -16.90 29.67
N ASP A 28 -46.82 -15.87 30.39
CA ASP A 28 -45.99 -14.87 31.02
C ASP A 28 -44.75 -15.52 31.67
N ASP A 29 -43.58 -15.13 31.22
CA ASP A 29 -42.38 -15.18 32.03
C ASP A 29 -41.54 -13.96 31.66
N THR A 30 -41.48 -13.04 32.60
CA THR A 30 -40.55 -11.91 32.64
C THR A 30 -39.11 -12.44 32.66
N ASN A 31 -38.59 -12.76 31.52
CA ASN A 31 -37.17 -12.92 31.35
C ASN A 31 -36.67 -11.65 30.69
N THR A 32 -36.10 -10.76 31.49
CA THR A 32 -35.26 -9.65 31.01
C THR A 32 -34.07 -10.24 30.28
N THR A 33 -34.29 -10.66 29.04
CA THR A 33 -33.23 -10.74 28.06
C THR A 33 -32.76 -9.30 27.87
N SER A 34 -31.57 -9.04 28.37
CA SER A 34 -30.81 -7.86 27.95
C SER A 34 -30.93 -7.81 26.44
N ALA A 35 -31.72 -6.88 25.92
CA ALA A 35 -31.67 -6.52 24.56
C ALA A 35 -30.19 -6.14 24.33
N THR A 36 -29.46 -6.99 23.62
CA THR A 36 -28.29 -6.53 22.92
C THR A 36 -28.80 -5.36 22.09
N SER A 37 -28.47 -4.15 22.54
CA SER A 37 -28.74 -2.94 21.80
C SER A 37 -28.17 -3.21 20.42
N ASP A 38 -29.05 -3.28 19.44
CA ASP A 38 -28.68 -3.36 18.05
C ASP A 38 -27.84 -2.11 17.78
N ASP A 39 -26.50 -2.27 17.77
CA ASP A 39 -25.53 -1.19 17.71
C ASP A 39 -25.40 -0.68 16.27
N SER A 40 -26.55 -0.69 15.57
CA SER A 40 -26.70 -0.27 14.17
C SER A 40 -26.27 1.19 13.92
N SER A 41 -26.02 1.97 14.97
CA SER A 41 -25.51 3.34 14.88
C SER A 41 -24.00 3.44 15.05
N GLU A 42 -23.30 2.35 15.33
CA GLU A 42 -21.86 2.32 15.46
C GLU A 42 -21.20 2.50 14.09
N ILE A 43 -20.13 3.33 14.04
CA ILE A 43 -19.24 3.43 12.90
C ILE A 43 -18.28 2.25 12.97
N ARG A 44 -18.37 1.35 12.01
CA ARG A 44 -17.42 0.26 11.83
C ARG A 44 -16.47 0.60 10.71
N MET A 45 -15.26 0.09 10.79
CA MET A 45 -14.23 0.31 9.78
C MET A 45 -13.88 -1.02 9.11
N ASP A 46 -13.65 -0.95 7.81
CA ASP A 46 -13.01 -1.98 7.01
C ASP A 46 -11.83 -1.35 6.28
N ALA A 47 -10.68 -2.00 6.29
CA ALA A 47 -9.49 -1.42 5.70
C ALA A 47 -8.73 -2.44 4.86
N SER A 48 -8.34 -2.02 3.68
CA SER A 48 -7.54 -2.80 2.75
C SER A 48 -6.48 -1.92 2.09
N VAL A 49 -5.36 -2.54 1.72
CA VAL A 49 -4.39 -1.91 0.83
C VAL A 49 -4.79 -2.23 -0.60
N TRP A 50 -4.77 -1.25 -1.49
CA TRP A 50 -5.08 -1.46 -2.89
C TRP A 50 -4.01 -2.35 -3.53
N GLN A 51 -4.39 -3.59 -3.88
CA GLN A 51 -3.52 -4.56 -4.53
C GLN A 51 -4.04 -4.90 -5.93
N VAL A 52 -3.12 -5.07 -6.89
CA VAL A 52 -3.33 -5.87 -8.10
C VAL A 52 -2.35 -7.03 -8.09
N MET A 53 -2.91 -8.22 -8.27
CA MET A 53 -2.37 -9.55 -7.98
C MET A 53 -1.01 -9.90 -8.57
N GLU A 54 -0.30 -10.69 -7.76
CA GLU A 54 0.72 -11.72 -7.97
C GLU A 54 2.21 -11.34 -8.05
N GLY A 55 2.93 -11.85 -7.03
CA GLY A 55 4.13 -12.64 -7.29
C GLY A 55 5.45 -12.31 -6.66
N THR A 56 5.63 -11.48 -5.64
CA THR A 56 6.82 -11.60 -4.75
C THR A 56 6.64 -10.76 -3.49
N ARG A 57 6.69 -11.42 -2.34
CA ARG A 57 6.60 -10.81 -1.02
C ARG A 57 7.78 -9.91 -0.74
N ALA A 58 7.55 -8.62 -0.64
CA ALA A 58 8.43 -7.70 0.06
C ALA A 58 7.62 -7.10 1.22
N THR A 59 8.22 -7.04 2.38
CA THR A 59 7.65 -6.69 3.68
C THR A 59 7.47 -5.18 3.85
N THR A 60 6.67 -4.60 3.02
CA THR A 60 6.13 -3.25 3.14
C THR A 60 4.61 -3.40 3.24
N PHE A 61 3.82 -2.34 3.27
CA PHE A 61 2.34 -2.44 3.27
C PHE A 61 1.79 -3.14 2.01
N ASP A 62 2.42 -4.26 1.63
CA ASP A 62 2.06 -5.05 0.46
C ASP A 62 0.80 -5.90 0.70
N ASP A 63 0.37 -6.05 1.96
CA ASP A 63 -0.77 -6.86 2.31
C ASP A 63 -1.55 -6.35 3.53
N ALA A 64 -2.71 -6.94 3.76
CA ALA A 64 -3.57 -6.60 4.87
C ALA A 64 -2.92 -6.87 6.23
N GLU A 65 -2.02 -7.88 6.35
CA GLU A 65 -1.34 -8.23 7.59
C GLU A 65 -0.38 -7.13 8.05
N ALA A 66 0.34 -6.51 7.11
CA ALA A 66 1.21 -5.38 7.42
C ALA A 66 0.41 -4.17 7.91
N LEU A 67 -0.74 -3.87 7.29
CA LEU A 67 -1.63 -2.80 7.74
C LEU A 67 -2.25 -3.13 9.10
N GLN A 68 -2.69 -4.37 9.33
CA GLN A 68 -3.22 -4.84 10.61
C GLN A 68 -2.19 -4.71 11.74
N THR A 69 -0.91 -4.97 11.44
CA THR A 69 0.19 -4.82 12.40
C THR A 69 0.50 -3.36 12.71
N ALA A 70 0.46 -2.48 11.72
CA ALA A 70 0.82 -1.08 11.87
C ALA A 70 -0.32 -0.21 12.42
N GLY A 71 -1.57 -0.62 12.21
CA GLY A 71 -2.73 0.23 12.42
C GLY A 71 -2.73 1.46 11.51
N PHE A 72 -3.69 2.33 11.71
CA PHE A 72 -3.76 3.61 11.00
C PHE A 72 -4.35 4.70 11.88
N LYS A 73 -4.10 5.95 11.51
CA LYS A 73 -4.75 7.10 12.13
C LYS A 73 -5.89 7.57 11.25
N CYS A 74 -7.06 7.81 11.85
CA CYS A 74 -8.25 8.27 11.17
C CYS A 74 -8.72 9.61 11.72
N VAL A 75 -9.16 10.50 10.85
CA VAL A 75 -9.88 11.73 11.16
C VAL A 75 -11.15 11.78 10.33
N VAL A 76 -12.24 12.25 10.93
CA VAL A 76 -13.55 12.25 10.28
C VAL A 76 -14.16 13.65 10.33
N TYR A 77 -14.71 14.10 9.22
CA TYR A 77 -15.37 15.39 9.08
C TYR A 77 -16.85 15.19 8.74
N ASN A 78 -17.70 16.12 9.14
CA ASN A 78 -19.02 16.24 8.52
C ASN A 78 -18.86 16.59 7.04
N ASP A 79 -19.73 16.06 6.21
CA ASP A 79 -19.68 16.27 4.76
C ASP A 79 -19.56 17.76 4.42
N ASN A 80 -18.53 18.10 3.65
CA ASN A 80 -18.18 19.46 3.22
C ASN A 80 -17.85 20.47 4.33
N GLU A 81 -17.60 20.03 5.54
CA GLU A 81 -17.23 20.91 6.66
C GLU A 81 -15.72 20.87 6.94
N THR A 82 -15.26 21.89 7.68
CA THR A 82 -13.88 21.96 8.19
C THR A 82 -13.77 21.53 9.64
N THR A 83 -14.92 21.28 10.29
CA THR A 83 -14.97 20.88 11.70
C THR A 83 -14.89 19.36 11.79
N GLU A 84 -13.94 18.88 12.56
CA GLU A 84 -13.76 17.46 12.81
C GLU A 84 -14.96 16.90 13.59
N TYR A 85 -15.58 15.86 13.07
CA TYR A 85 -16.56 15.06 13.77
C TYR A 85 -15.89 14.08 14.72
N ILE A 86 -14.78 13.44 14.26
CA ILE A 86 -13.88 12.65 15.08
C ILE A 86 -12.48 13.23 14.89
N THR A 87 -11.88 13.72 15.98
CA THR A 87 -10.50 14.19 16.00
C THR A 87 -9.54 13.04 15.66
N PRO A 88 -8.32 13.32 15.19
CA PRO A 88 -7.36 12.28 14.82
C PRO A 88 -7.20 11.23 15.92
N VAL A 89 -7.55 10.00 15.61
CA VAL A 89 -7.57 8.86 16.53
C VAL A 89 -6.92 7.65 15.87
N ASN A 90 -6.25 6.83 16.67
CA ASN A 90 -5.71 5.57 16.19
C ASN A 90 -6.84 4.56 15.98
N VAL A 91 -6.66 3.71 14.96
CA VAL A 91 -7.52 2.57 14.67
C VAL A 91 -6.61 1.36 14.56
N ASP A 92 -6.86 0.38 15.38
CA ASP A 92 -6.03 -0.80 15.54
C ASP A 92 -6.82 -2.07 15.22
N TRP A 93 -6.14 -3.09 14.73
CA TRP A 93 -6.71 -4.41 14.50
C TRP A 93 -6.65 -5.26 15.77
N ASP A 94 -7.80 -5.69 16.29
CA ASP A 94 -7.87 -6.47 17.52
C ASP A 94 -7.75 -8.00 17.32
N GLY A 95 -7.63 -8.43 16.06
CA GLY A 95 -7.60 -9.82 15.63
C GLY A 95 -8.86 -10.27 14.88
N ASP A 96 -9.94 -9.46 14.93
CA ASP A 96 -11.22 -9.73 14.28
C ASP A 96 -11.79 -8.52 13.56
N SER A 97 -11.61 -7.32 14.12
CA SER A 97 -12.15 -6.05 13.60
C SER A 97 -11.20 -4.87 13.80
N TRP A 98 -11.47 -3.78 13.09
CA TRP A 98 -10.79 -2.51 13.25
C TRP A 98 -11.48 -1.68 14.34
N GLU A 99 -10.75 -1.36 15.40
CA GLU A 99 -11.30 -0.67 16.57
C GLU A 99 -10.68 0.72 16.77
N PHE A 100 -11.51 1.70 17.04
CA PHE A 100 -11.05 3.03 17.43
C PHE A 100 -10.43 3.02 18.82
N GLU A 101 -9.27 3.61 18.97
CA GLU A 101 -8.67 3.87 20.29
C GLU A 101 -9.65 4.67 21.16
N GLY A 102 -9.84 4.24 22.41
CA GLY A 102 -10.78 4.85 23.34
C GLY A 102 -12.23 4.46 23.13
N GLY A 103 -12.54 3.45 22.29
CA GLY A 103 -13.84 2.79 22.17
C GLY A 103 -14.68 3.28 21.00
N LYS A 104 -15.88 2.79 20.95
CA LYS A 104 -16.84 2.93 19.86
C LYS A 104 -17.15 4.38 19.49
N ARG A 105 -17.35 4.60 18.19
CA ARG A 105 -17.82 5.87 17.61
C ARG A 105 -19.15 5.64 16.91
N TYR A 106 -19.97 6.68 16.85
CA TYR A 106 -21.35 6.56 16.39
C TYR A 106 -21.64 7.54 15.26
N TRP A 107 -22.51 7.12 14.36
CA TRP A 107 -23.00 7.98 13.29
C TRP A 107 -23.80 9.16 13.83
N PRO A 108 -23.72 10.33 13.19
CA PRO A 108 -24.65 11.42 13.49
C PRO A 108 -26.09 11.00 13.18
N THR A 109 -27.04 11.69 13.77
CA THR A 109 -28.48 11.41 13.53
C THR A 109 -28.92 11.71 12.10
N SER A 110 -28.18 12.53 11.37
CA SER A 110 -28.40 12.90 9.97
C SER A 110 -27.11 13.40 9.34
N GLY A 111 -27.06 13.39 8.00
CA GLY A 111 -25.89 13.83 7.24
C GLY A 111 -24.93 12.68 6.92
N SER A 112 -23.88 13.01 6.21
CA SER A 112 -22.80 12.11 5.81
C SER A 112 -21.46 12.56 6.38
N LEU A 113 -20.52 11.65 6.40
CA LEU A 113 -19.17 11.84 6.94
C LEU A 113 -18.12 11.60 5.86
N ASP A 114 -17.03 12.35 5.93
CA ASP A 114 -15.84 12.16 5.14
C ASP A 114 -14.70 11.61 6.02
N PHE A 115 -14.12 10.49 5.61
CA PHE A 115 -13.07 9.77 6.34
C PHE A 115 -11.76 9.94 5.63
N PHE A 116 -10.75 10.44 6.34
CA PHE A 116 -9.37 10.43 5.92
C PHE A 116 -8.55 9.58 6.87
N ALA A 117 -7.71 8.71 6.34
CA ALA A 117 -6.83 7.87 7.14
C ALA A 117 -5.42 7.78 6.54
N TYR A 118 -4.43 7.50 7.39
CA TYR A 118 -3.06 7.26 6.99
C TYR A 118 -2.36 6.25 7.91
N SER A 119 -1.42 5.54 7.35
CA SER A 119 -0.55 4.61 8.06
C SER A 119 0.91 4.86 7.65
N PRO A 120 1.88 4.69 8.58
CA PRO A 120 1.73 4.31 9.97
C PRO A 120 1.09 5.44 10.83
N GLN A 121 0.63 5.09 12.01
CA GLN A 121 -0.01 6.05 12.96
C GLN A 121 0.90 7.21 13.35
N THR A 122 2.23 7.01 13.29
CA THR A 122 3.24 8.06 13.44
C THR A 122 3.84 8.37 12.07
N LEU A 123 3.80 9.63 11.68
CA LEU A 123 4.33 10.03 10.37
C LEU A 123 5.81 9.67 10.24
N PRO A 124 6.23 9.08 9.12
CA PRO A 124 7.64 8.91 8.79
C PRO A 124 8.38 10.24 8.77
N GLY A 125 9.65 10.25 9.17
CA GLY A 125 10.43 11.47 9.33
C GLY A 125 10.64 12.31 8.07
N ASN A 126 10.44 11.73 6.89
CA ASN A 126 10.49 12.44 5.60
C ASN A 126 9.18 13.14 5.24
N ILE A 127 8.08 12.89 5.95
CA ILE A 127 6.82 13.62 5.83
C ILE A 127 6.86 14.80 6.80
N SER A 128 7.10 15.99 6.27
CA SER A 128 7.32 17.18 7.10
C SER A 128 6.02 17.89 7.51
N THR A 129 5.00 17.79 6.68
CA THR A 129 3.71 18.45 6.93
C THR A 129 2.60 17.57 6.36
N LEU A 130 1.61 17.27 7.17
CA LEU A 130 0.37 16.64 6.73
C LEU A 130 -0.78 17.58 7.10
N THR A 131 -1.54 18.01 6.08
CA THR A 131 -2.71 18.87 6.24
C THR A 131 -3.95 18.15 5.72
N TYR A 132 -5.02 18.16 6.50
CA TYR A 132 -6.30 17.52 6.19
C TYR A 132 -7.48 18.38 6.68
N ALA A 133 -7.33 19.69 6.63
CA ALA A 133 -8.32 20.67 7.15
C ALA A 133 -9.72 20.51 6.55
N THR A 134 -9.84 19.85 5.42
CA THR A 134 -11.06 19.20 4.95
C THR A 134 -10.67 17.83 4.44
N ALA A 135 -11.37 16.77 4.80
CA ALA A 135 -11.05 15.42 4.35
C ALA A 135 -11.12 15.21 2.83
N ARG A 136 -11.36 16.26 2.03
CA ARG A 136 -11.54 16.11 0.57
C ARG A 136 -10.27 16.24 -0.24
N ASN A 137 -9.26 16.95 0.26
CA ASN A 137 -8.00 17.15 -0.44
C ASN A 137 -6.83 17.16 0.56
N PRO A 138 -6.62 16.08 1.30
CA PRO A 138 -5.47 16.02 2.20
C PRO A 138 -4.18 16.12 1.41
N GLN A 139 -3.19 16.80 2.01
CA GLN A 139 -1.88 17.03 1.40
C GLN A 139 -0.78 16.72 2.39
N PHE A 140 0.33 16.23 1.89
CA PHE A 140 1.57 16.21 2.63
C PHE A 140 2.72 16.78 1.81
N THR A 141 3.74 17.27 2.52
CA THR A 141 5.04 17.61 1.95
C THR A 141 6.06 16.56 2.37
N CYS A 142 6.92 16.20 1.47
CA CYS A 142 8.06 15.35 1.79
C CYS A 142 9.36 15.99 1.35
N ALA A 143 10.45 15.57 1.96
CA ALA A 143 11.79 15.99 1.65
C ALA A 143 12.77 14.81 1.77
N ASP A 144 13.98 15.00 1.22
CA ASP A 144 15.10 14.07 1.36
C ASP A 144 14.86 12.65 0.81
N LEU A 145 14.11 12.53 -0.30
CA LEU A 145 13.98 11.25 -1.01
C LEU A 145 15.31 10.88 -1.73
N PRO A 146 15.59 9.61 -1.96
CA PRO A 146 14.76 8.43 -1.74
C PRO A 146 14.76 7.95 -0.30
N ILE A 147 13.66 7.31 0.09
CA ILE A 147 13.63 6.52 1.33
C ILE A 147 14.04 5.10 0.99
N VAL A 148 14.98 4.57 1.75
CA VAL A 148 15.41 3.18 1.63
C VAL A 148 14.46 2.30 2.44
N LEU A 149 13.84 1.32 1.78
CA LEU A 149 12.98 0.33 2.40
C LEU A 149 13.68 -1.03 2.35
N THR A 150 13.88 -1.60 3.52
CA THR A 150 14.25 -3.00 3.68
C THR A 150 13.06 -3.78 4.26
N PRO A 151 13.08 -5.12 4.25
CA PRO A 151 12.02 -5.92 4.84
C PRO A 151 11.64 -5.59 6.29
N ALA A 152 12.55 -4.96 7.03
CA ALA A 152 12.32 -4.55 8.42
C ALA A 152 11.71 -3.13 8.56
N ASP A 153 11.53 -2.40 7.46
CA ASP A 153 11.26 -0.96 7.47
C ASP A 153 9.82 -0.58 7.09
N ALA A 154 8.84 -1.46 7.26
CA ALA A 154 7.44 -1.21 6.93
C ALA A 154 6.91 0.13 7.50
N THR A 155 7.39 0.55 8.66
CA THR A 155 7.00 1.81 9.30
C THR A 155 7.57 3.07 8.63
N LYS A 156 8.46 2.94 7.65
CA LYS A 156 9.01 4.07 6.89
C LYS A 156 8.18 4.43 5.67
N GLU A 157 7.31 3.53 5.25
CA GLU A 157 6.41 3.78 4.16
C GLU A 157 5.17 4.51 4.65
N PHE A 158 4.69 5.47 3.85
CA PHE A 158 3.47 6.20 4.11
C PHE A 158 2.40 5.80 3.09
N ILE A 159 1.25 5.39 3.58
CA ILE A 159 0.06 5.12 2.78
C ILE A 159 -1.13 5.89 3.34
N TRP A 160 -2.08 6.24 2.49
CA TRP A 160 -3.27 6.99 2.89
C TRP A 160 -4.53 6.55 2.18
N ALA A 161 -5.69 6.84 2.78
CA ALA A 161 -7.00 6.53 2.25
C ALA A 161 -7.96 7.69 2.44
N LEU A 162 -8.88 7.86 1.50
CA LEU A 162 -9.93 8.86 1.54
C LEU A 162 -11.25 8.22 1.10
N THR A 163 -12.27 8.28 1.96
CA THR A 163 -13.61 7.79 1.64
C THR A 163 -14.61 8.85 2.07
N THR A 164 -15.30 9.45 1.11
CA THR A 164 -16.18 10.62 1.32
C THR A 164 -17.65 10.30 1.16
N GLY A 165 -18.51 11.12 1.78
CA GLY A 165 -19.95 11.03 1.61
C GLY A 165 -20.57 9.76 2.20
N GLN A 166 -20.00 9.23 3.26
CA GLN A 166 -20.49 8.01 3.91
C GLN A 166 -21.60 8.32 4.89
N ASP A 167 -22.61 7.49 4.92
CA ASP A 167 -23.68 7.54 5.90
C ASP A 167 -23.95 6.17 6.55
N LYS A 168 -24.74 6.17 7.59
CA LYS A 168 -25.10 4.96 8.32
C LYS A 168 -25.71 3.88 7.43
N ALA A 169 -26.50 4.27 6.44
CA ALA A 169 -27.19 3.31 5.55
C ALA A 169 -26.21 2.68 4.55
N GLY A 170 -25.19 3.45 4.12
CA GLY A 170 -24.21 3.03 3.14
C GLY A 170 -23.07 2.19 3.68
N GLN A 171 -22.78 2.21 5.00
CA GLN A 171 -21.62 1.48 5.55
C GLN A 171 -21.73 -0.05 5.42
N GLY A 172 -22.95 -0.59 5.27
CA GLY A 172 -23.14 -2.04 5.22
C GLY A 172 -22.77 -2.76 6.52
N VAL A 173 -22.59 -4.08 6.42
CA VAL A 173 -22.23 -4.94 7.58
C VAL A 173 -20.75 -4.87 7.90
N SER A 174 -19.90 -4.62 6.91
CA SER A 174 -18.44 -4.58 7.06
C SER A 174 -17.92 -3.24 7.58
N GLY A 175 -18.72 -2.17 7.49
CA GLY A 175 -18.31 -0.83 7.90
C GLY A 175 -17.89 0.06 6.73
N VAL A 176 -17.29 1.21 7.06
CA VAL A 176 -16.70 2.15 6.08
C VAL A 176 -15.43 1.56 5.50
N THR A 177 -15.41 1.34 4.21
CA THR A 177 -14.23 0.76 3.53
C THR A 177 -13.19 1.84 3.26
N MET A 178 -12.03 1.69 3.87
CA MET A 178 -10.84 2.50 3.65
C MET A 178 -9.87 1.77 2.73
N THR A 179 -9.71 2.24 1.50
CA THR A 179 -8.77 1.66 0.54
C THR A 179 -7.50 2.49 0.51
N PHE A 180 -6.45 1.98 1.13
CA PHE A 180 -5.16 2.66 1.22
C PHE A 180 -4.42 2.63 -0.11
N LYS A 181 -3.78 3.73 -0.44
CA LYS A 181 -2.99 3.96 -1.66
C LYS A 181 -1.57 4.35 -1.31
N HIS A 182 -0.64 3.92 -2.13
CA HIS A 182 0.76 4.34 -2.07
C HIS A 182 0.96 5.62 -2.87
N PRO A 183 1.36 6.73 -2.25
CA PRO A 183 1.58 7.98 -2.96
C PRO A 183 2.92 8.02 -3.72
N PHE A 184 3.87 7.17 -3.36
CA PHE A 184 5.19 7.07 -3.99
C PHE A 184 5.21 6.02 -5.10
N ALA A 185 6.24 6.06 -5.92
CA ALA A 185 6.70 4.90 -6.67
C ALA A 185 7.83 4.22 -5.91
N ARG A 186 8.01 2.93 -6.08
CA ARG A 186 9.19 2.23 -5.56
C ARG A 186 10.06 1.70 -6.69
N ILE A 187 11.35 1.78 -6.51
CA ILE A 187 12.32 1.25 -7.44
C ILE A 187 13.28 0.31 -6.73
N ARG A 188 13.79 -0.68 -7.43
CA ARG A 188 14.90 -1.52 -6.99
C ARG A 188 15.86 -1.79 -8.13
N PHE A 189 17.09 -2.14 -7.76
CA PHE A 189 18.12 -2.52 -8.70
C PHE A 189 18.49 -3.99 -8.49
N LYS A 190 18.55 -4.74 -9.58
CA LYS A 190 19.08 -6.12 -9.62
C LYS A 190 20.34 -6.14 -10.46
N LEU A 191 21.41 -6.72 -9.90
CA LEU A 191 22.64 -6.89 -10.64
C LEU A 191 22.67 -8.25 -11.31
N SER A 192 22.88 -8.25 -12.63
CA SER A 192 23.25 -9.42 -13.40
C SER A 192 24.66 -9.18 -13.95
N ALA A 193 25.66 -9.91 -13.44
CA ALA A 193 27.00 -9.86 -14.01
C ALA A 193 27.05 -10.73 -15.27
N ALA A 194 27.66 -10.24 -16.33
CA ALA A 194 27.96 -11.08 -17.47
C ALA A 194 28.82 -12.28 -17.00
N SER A 195 28.55 -13.46 -17.56
CA SER A 195 29.16 -14.71 -17.13
C SER A 195 30.69 -14.60 -17.01
N GLY A 196 31.21 -14.91 -15.82
CA GLY A 196 32.64 -14.92 -15.53
C GLY A 196 33.22 -13.63 -14.96
N ASN A 197 32.45 -12.53 -14.89
CA ASN A 197 32.95 -11.28 -14.32
C ASN A 197 32.69 -11.21 -12.82
N LYS A 198 33.74 -10.87 -12.06
CA LYS A 198 33.64 -10.54 -10.62
C LYS A 198 33.53 -9.03 -10.50
N VAL A 199 32.32 -8.55 -10.28
CA VAL A 199 32.02 -7.11 -10.20
C VAL A 199 31.40 -6.76 -8.86
N THR A 200 31.82 -5.65 -8.29
CA THR A 200 31.20 -5.03 -7.11
C THR A 200 30.68 -3.66 -7.52
N VAL A 201 29.40 -3.42 -7.34
CA VAL A 201 28.79 -2.11 -7.54
C VAL A 201 29.10 -1.24 -6.33
N ASN A 202 29.67 -0.07 -6.56
CA ASN A 202 29.99 0.91 -5.52
C ASN A 202 28.87 1.94 -5.37
N SER A 203 28.29 2.37 -6.50
CA SER A 203 27.13 3.28 -6.53
C SER A 203 26.37 3.17 -7.83
N ILE A 204 25.10 3.56 -7.78
CA ILE A 204 24.23 3.77 -8.94
C ILE A 204 23.73 5.21 -8.86
N THR A 205 23.84 5.94 -9.95
CA THR A 205 23.43 7.35 -10.03
C THR A 205 22.44 7.54 -11.17
N ILE A 206 21.31 8.20 -10.85
CA ILE A 206 20.35 8.71 -11.84
C ILE A 206 20.26 10.22 -11.64
N PRO A 207 20.62 11.04 -12.65
CA PRO A 207 20.67 12.49 -12.49
C PRO A 207 19.30 13.13 -12.53
N ASP A 208 19.18 14.31 -11.91
CA ASP A 208 18.04 15.22 -11.98
C ASP A 208 16.71 14.55 -11.57
N ILE A 209 16.68 13.92 -10.41
CA ILE A 209 15.50 13.32 -9.80
C ILE A 209 15.01 14.24 -8.67
N TYR A 210 13.71 14.54 -8.66
CA TYR A 210 13.11 15.34 -7.59
C TYR A 210 13.18 14.61 -6.26
N ARG A 211 13.60 15.31 -5.22
CA ARG A 211 13.73 14.78 -3.87
C ARG A 211 12.69 15.34 -2.91
N ASP A 212 12.14 16.49 -3.24
CA ASP A 212 11.15 17.20 -2.42
C ASP A 212 9.90 17.48 -3.25
N GLY A 213 8.75 17.49 -2.59
CA GLY A 213 7.50 17.79 -3.27
C GLY A 213 6.29 17.80 -2.34
N THR A 214 5.17 18.22 -2.90
CA THR A 214 3.85 18.18 -2.26
C THR A 214 2.97 17.16 -2.97
N CYS A 215 2.38 16.26 -2.22
CA CYS A 215 1.41 15.30 -2.73
C CYS A 215 0.02 15.65 -2.22
N THR A 216 -0.98 15.62 -3.11
CA THR A 216 -2.40 15.81 -2.80
C THR A 216 -3.17 14.55 -3.14
N LEU A 217 -4.00 14.08 -2.21
CA LEU A 217 -4.96 13.01 -2.45
C LEU A 217 -6.31 13.60 -2.85
N THR A 218 -6.85 13.16 -3.99
CA THR A 218 -8.16 13.56 -4.48
C THR A 218 -8.99 12.34 -4.87
N GLY A 219 -10.31 12.51 -4.93
CA GLY A 219 -11.23 11.39 -5.23
C GLY A 219 -11.70 10.69 -3.96
N THR A 220 -12.15 9.45 -4.08
CA THR A 220 -12.71 8.67 -2.97
C THR A 220 -12.55 7.18 -3.21
N GLY A 221 -12.27 6.41 -2.16
CA GLY A 221 -12.14 4.95 -2.21
C GLY A 221 -11.18 4.48 -3.30
N ASN A 222 -11.63 3.57 -4.14
CA ASN A 222 -10.81 3.01 -5.22
C ASN A 222 -10.41 4.01 -6.30
N THR A 223 -11.13 5.12 -6.44
CA THR A 223 -10.84 6.18 -7.42
C THR A 223 -9.95 7.29 -6.86
N ALA A 224 -9.53 7.19 -5.60
CA ALA A 224 -8.61 8.13 -5.01
C ALA A 224 -7.26 8.12 -5.74
N VAL A 225 -6.72 9.31 -6.03
CA VAL A 225 -5.50 9.52 -6.81
C VAL A 225 -4.56 10.46 -6.07
N SER A 226 -3.29 10.07 -6.00
CA SER A 226 -2.20 10.90 -5.50
C SER A 226 -1.60 11.72 -6.62
N THR A 227 -1.58 13.04 -6.47
CA THR A 227 -1.02 13.97 -7.47
C THR A 227 0.11 14.78 -6.86
N TRP A 228 1.26 14.76 -7.52
CA TRP A 228 2.46 15.46 -7.08
C TRP A 228 2.59 16.83 -7.72
N SER A 229 3.03 17.81 -6.92
CA SER A 229 3.23 19.21 -7.31
C SER A 229 4.35 19.84 -6.50
N SER A 230 4.68 21.10 -6.80
CA SER A 230 5.73 21.86 -6.11
C SER A 230 7.04 21.08 -5.99
N LEU A 231 7.39 20.38 -7.07
CA LEU A 231 8.57 19.54 -7.12
C LEU A 231 9.82 20.43 -7.09
N SER A 232 10.74 20.14 -6.20
CA SER A 232 11.98 20.88 -6.02
C SER A 232 13.16 19.93 -5.84
N ASP A 233 14.34 20.52 -5.88
CA ASP A 233 15.62 19.83 -5.84
C ASP A 233 15.82 18.81 -7.00
N GLY A 234 15.22 19.13 -8.17
CA GLY A 234 15.33 18.32 -9.39
C GLY A 234 16.69 18.42 -10.10
N SER A 235 17.64 19.13 -9.50
CA SER A 235 19.05 19.13 -9.94
C SER A 235 19.90 18.15 -9.14
N SER A 236 19.30 17.41 -8.22
CA SER A 236 20.00 16.44 -7.38
C SER A 236 20.00 15.07 -8.01
N ASP A 237 21.13 14.41 -7.92
CA ASP A 237 21.26 13.03 -8.36
C ASP A 237 20.65 12.08 -7.33
N LEU A 238 19.87 11.13 -7.81
CA LEU A 238 19.53 9.95 -7.02
C LEU A 238 20.78 9.06 -6.94
N VAL A 239 21.43 9.05 -5.82
CA VAL A 239 22.64 8.22 -5.59
C VAL A 239 22.32 7.11 -4.60
N VAL A 240 22.45 5.88 -5.09
CA VAL A 240 22.37 4.68 -4.27
C VAL A 240 23.78 4.18 -4.05
N SER A 241 24.28 4.24 -2.81
CA SER A 241 25.64 3.85 -2.43
C SER A 241 25.66 2.48 -1.77
N GLY A 242 26.78 1.77 -1.89
CA GLY A 242 27.00 0.44 -1.31
C GLY A 242 26.71 -0.68 -2.29
N THR A 243 26.54 -1.89 -1.77
CA THR A 243 26.24 -3.09 -2.57
C THR A 243 24.71 -3.32 -2.63
N PRO A 244 23.93 -2.41 -3.26
CA PRO A 244 22.48 -2.55 -3.30
C PRO A 244 22.03 -3.71 -4.17
N ALA A 245 22.95 -4.21 -4.94
CA ALA A 245 22.64 -4.90 -6.18
C ALA A 245 22.52 -6.41 -6.07
N THR A 246 22.77 -7.01 -4.92
CA THR A 246 22.60 -8.45 -4.73
C THR A 246 21.46 -8.79 -3.77
N ASN A 247 20.92 -7.79 -3.09
CA ASN A 247 19.78 -7.98 -2.20
C ASN A 247 18.49 -7.59 -2.94
N ASP A 248 17.74 -8.58 -3.36
CA ASP A 248 16.49 -8.42 -4.09
C ASP A 248 15.38 -7.72 -3.28
N ASP A 249 15.60 -7.49 -1.99
CA ASP A 249 14.59 -7.02 -1.04
C ASP A 249 14.76 -5.56 -0.63
N THR A 250 15.69 -4.81 -1.24
CA THR A 250 15.87 -3.39 -0.97
C THR A 250 15.18 -2.55 -2.03
N PHE A 251 14.23 -1.72 -1.60
CA PHE A 251 13.52 -0.76 -2.44
C PHE A 251 13.86 0.68 -2.05
N TYR A 252 13.62 1.58 -2.99
CA TYR A 252 13.79 3.02 -2.82
C TYR A 252 12.48 3.70 -3.18
N LEU A 253 11.87 4.41 -2.23
CA LEU A 253 10.71 5.25 -2.53
C LEU A 253 11.17 6.53 -3.20
N VAL A 254 10.52 6.85 -4.29
CA VAL A 254 10.83 8.01 -5.14
C VAL A 254 9.55 8.77 -5.49
N ILE A 255 9.68 10.04 -5.87
CA ILE A 255 8.56 10.85 -6.35
C ILE A 255 8.13 10.34 -7.74
N PRO A 256 6.86 9.97 -7.91
CA PRO A 256 6.29 9.66 -9.22
C PRO A 256 6.34 10.87 -10.15
N ASN A 257 6.96 10.70 -11.31
CA ASN A 257 7.01 11.73 -12.35
C ASN A 257 7.49 11.12 -13.66
N ASN A 258 7.19 11.80 -14.76
CA ASN A 258 7.81 11.51 -16.06
C ASN A 258 9.12 12.30 -16.17
N TYR A 259 10.24 11.65 -15.90
CA TYR A 259 11.58 12.25 -15.97
C TYR A 259 12.19 12.20 -17.38
N GLY A 260 11.55 11.52 -18.34
CA GLY A 260 12.07 11.34 -19.68
C GLY A 260 13.28 10.42 -19.75
N SER A 261 14.18 10.68 -20.70
CA SER A 261 15.43 9.93 -20.84
C SER A 261 16.48 10.46 -19.87
N LYS A 262 17.09 9.57 -19.09
CA LYS A 262 18.16 9.87 -18.13
C LYS A 262 19.32 8.91 -18.35
N THR A 263 20.54 9.38 -18.15
CA THR A 263 21.74 8.54 -18.22
C THR A 263 21.99 7.92 -16.83
N LEU A 264 21.63 6.65 -16.65
CA LEU A 264 21.95 5.88 -15.45
C LEU A 264 23.42 5.51 -15.48
N THR A 265 24.15 5.83 -14.41
CA THR A 265 25.58 5.53 -14.28
C THR A 265 25.82 4.59 -13.11
N VAL A 266 26.59 3.55 -13.36
CA VAL A 266 27.04 2.58 -12.35
C VAL A 266 28.54 2.71 -12.16
N ASN A 267 28.96 3.07 -10.94
CA ASN A 267 30.36 2.97 -10.53
C ASN A 267 30.60 1.55 -10.02
N ALA A 268 31.50 0.83 -10.67
CA ALA A 268 31.78 -0.58 -10.34
C ALA A 268 33.27 -0.91 -10.35
N THR A 269 33.64 -1.89 -9.51
CA THR A 269 35.00 -2.43 -9.42
C THR A 269 35.01 -3.85 -9.95
N TRP A 270 35.90 -4.12 -10.91
CA TRP A 270 36.13 -5.44 -11.50
C TRP A 270 37.40 -6.06 -10.93
N SER A 271 37.27 -7.14 -10.16
CA SER A 271 38.42 -7.80 -9.54
C SER A 271 39.23 -8.72 -10.47
N ASP A 272 38.62 -9.17 -11.55
CA ASP A 272 39.25 -10.00 -12.58
C ASP A 272 40.05 -9.18 -13.61
N TRP A 273 40.06 -7.83 -13.52
CA TRP A 273 40.82 -6.92 -14.39
C TRP A 273 41.82 -6.05 -13.67
N GLY A 274 42.45 -6.62 -12.62
CA GLY A 274 43.42 -5.89 -11.85
C GLY A 274 42.80 -4.89 -10.85
N THR A 275 41.61 -5.17 -10.38
CA THR A 275 40.88 -4.32 -9.41
C THR A 275 40.66 -2.89 -9.91
N ALA A 276 40.24 -2.74 -11.17
CA ALA A 276 39.95 -1.45 -11.76
C ALA A 276 38.53 -1.00 -11.40
N THR A 277 38.41 0.25 -10.98
CA THR A 277 37.11 0.92 -10.79
C THR A 277 36.79 1.76 -12.01
N LYS A 278 35.56 1.67 -12.52
CA LYS A 278 35.13 2.36 -13.72
C LYS A 278 33.65 2.71 -13.63
N ASP A 279 33.29 3.81 -14.27
CA ASP A 279 31.90 4.17 -14.53
C ASP A 279 31.44 3.55 -15.85
N VAL A 280 30.28 2.95 -15.84
CA VAL A 280 29.56 2.48 -17.02
C VAL A 280 28.17 3.05 -17.02
N SER A 281 27.68 3.48 -18.16
CA SER A 281 26.42 4.20 -18.26
C SER A 281 25.53 3.68 -19.39
N ALA A 282 24.23 3.84 -19.21
CA ALA A 282 23.23 3.57 -20.24
C ALA A 282 22.06 4.55 -20.09
N ASP A 283 21.44 4.91 -21.22
CA ASP A 283 20.25 5.73 -21.21
C ASP A 283 19.02 4.88 -20.88
N VAL A 284 18.19 5.38 -19.98
CA VAL A 284 16.95 4.76 -19.55
C VAL A 284 15.79 5.76 -19.63
N SER A 285 14.63 5.32 -20.08
CA SER A 285 13.42 6.13 -20.05
C SER A 285 12.72 5.93 -18.72
N ILE A 286 12.48 7.01 -17.99
CA ILE A 286 11.91 7.00 -16.67
C ILE A 286 10.54 7.66 -16.66
N ASN A 287 9.51 6.86 -16.38
CA ASN A 287 8.15 7.30 -16.11
C ASN A 287 7.62 6.52 -14.89
N TRP A 288 7.79 7.09 -13.72
CA TRP A 288 7.32 6.49 -12.49
C TRP A 288 5.90 6.97 -12.16
N GLU A 289 5.04 6.06 -11.80
CA GLU A 289 3.65 6.32 -11.40
C GLU A 289 3.44 5.90 -9.95
N ALA A 290 2.59 6.62 -9.22
CA ALA A 290 2.27 6.32 -7.83
C ALA A 290 1.70 4.89 -7.69
N GLY A 291 2.11 4.18 -6.65
CA GLY A 291 1.68 2.81 -6.40
C GLY A 291 2.25 1.78 -7.38
N ASN A 292 3.26 2.12 -8.18
CA ASN A 292 3.91 1.17 -9.08
C ASN A 292 5.34 0.86 -8.65
N SER A 293 5.74 -0.38 -8.87
CA SER A 293 7.07 -0.89 -8.59
C SER A 293 7.88 -1.09 -9.87
N TYR A 294 9.14 -0.67 -9.87
CA TYR A 294 10.04 -0.75 -11.02
C TYR A 294 11.32 -1.49 -10.64
N THR A 295 11.66 -2.52 -11.42
CA THR A 295 12.91 -3.25 -11.26
C THR A 295 13.86 -2.92 -12.42
N TYR A 296 15.01 -2.36 -12.09
CA TYR A 296 16.10 -2.11 -13.01
C TYR A 296 17.07 -3.27 -12.95
N THR A 297 17.11 -4.11 -13.98
CA THR A 297 18.10 -5.18 -14.09
C THR A 297 19.32 -4.64 -14.81
N LEU A 298 20.45 -4.55 -14.09
CA LEU A 298 21.70 -4.00 -14.56
C LEU A 298 22.61 -5.14 -14.97
N THR A 299 22.89 -5.29 -16.27
CA THR A 299 23.88 -6.27 -16.76
C THR A 299 25.16 -5.54 -17.08
N LEU A 300 26.19 -5.79 -16.27
CA LEU A 300 27.51 -5.19 -16.37
C LEU A 300 28.44 -6.10 -17.16
N SER A 301 29.09 -5.56 -18.20
CA SER A 301 30.10 -6.22 -19.00
C SER A 301 31.32 -5.32 -19.21
N LYS A 302 32.37 -5.88 -19.83
CA LYS A 302 33.57 -5.13 -20.22
C LYS A 302 33.26 -4.01 -21.22
N GLU A 303 32.29 -4.26 -22.06
CA GLU A 303 31.89 -3.39 -23.15
C GLU A 303 30.98 -2.25 -22.69
N GLY A 304 30.31 -2.41 -21.53
CA GLY A 304 29.39 -1.40 -21.02
C GLY A 304 28.31 -1.92 -20.09
N LEU A 305 27.29 -1.10 -19.93
CA LEU A 305 26.09 -1.36 -19.14
C LEU A 305 24.89 -1.59 -20.05
N VAL A 306 24.17 -2.67 -19.82
CA VAL A 306 22.81 -2.85 -20.36
C VAL A 306 21.82 -2.77 -19.20
N VAL A 307 20.80 -1.98 -19.37
CA VAL A 307 19.74 -1.80 -18.36
C VAL A 307 18.41 -2.25 -18.95
N ASP A 308 17.86 -3.30 -18.37
CA ASP A 308 16.49 -3.72 -18.64
C ASP A 308 15.58 -3.19 -17.51
N VAL A 309 14.56 -2.44 -17.90
CA VAL A 309 13.57 -1.93 -16.98
C VAL A 309 12.31 -2.77 -17.09
N ASN A 310 12.08 -3.59 -16.11
CA ASN A 310 10.80 -4.27 -15.98
C ASN A 310 9.89 -3.39 -15.11
N LYS A 311 8.90 -2.78 -15.75
CA LYS A 311 7.76 -2.22 -15.04
C LYS A 311 6.91 -3.41 -14.58
N TYR A 312 7.04 -3.76 -13.33
CA TYR A 312 5.98 -4.51 -12.70
C TYR A 312 4.90 -3.49 -12.38
N THR A 313 3.79 -3.55 -13.10
CA THR A 313 2.53 -2.95 -12.68
C THR A 313 1.96 -3.80 -11.53
N GLU A 314 2.78 -4.10 -10.59
CA GLU A 314 2.37 -4.46 -9.27
C GLU A 314 2.00 -3.13 -8.65
N GLN A 315 0.70 -2.86 -8.60
CA GLN A 315 0.18 -1.93 -7.62
C GLN A 315 0.52 -2.60 -6.29
N TRP A 316 1.57 -2.09 -5.68
CA TRP A 316 2.02 -2.54 -4.39
C TRP A 316 1.29 -1.79 -3.29
#